data_e2c271fe32a1f34d9ccdf573b6002dca
#
_entry.id   e2c271fe32a1f34d9ccdf573b6002dca
#
_cell.length_a   1.000
_cell.length_b   1.000
_cell.length_c   1.000
_cell.angle_alpha   90.00
_cell.angle_beta   90.00
_cell.angle_gamma   90.00
#
_symmetry.space_group_name_H-M   'P 1'
#
loop_
_entity.id
_entity.type
_entity.pdbx_description
1 polymer ?
#
loop_
_entity_poly.entity_id
_entity_poly.type
_entity_poly.pdbx_seq_one_letter_code
_entity_poly.pdbx_strand_id
1 'polypeptide(L)'
;RQVFRVIMDVVYNHTYSLDSWLQKTMPWYFYRVWEDGSVSNGSACGNDVASEQAMCAKYILESVLYWAEEYHMDGFRFDLMGLLDVELMNRIRKELDARYGTGEKLVFGEPWRADETAVEGNALLADKAHIHLLDEQVGMFSDDTRDAIKGSVFEAEEPGFANGGKDLEEQILASVKAWCGQKEPKVKAPSQVITYVSAHDNHTLWDKLCETTASEELRRKQYRLAAGMYLTCQGIPFLLSGEEFARTKGGRDNTYNAPITINRLDWEQAYKEQELVEYYRGLITLRKMLPGLWDKSAQAAKRILKTWKTDGCVGLYVDNQTKEKAELWKTLCIVYNGSEKQREVKLLKGTWEVLA
;
A
#
# COMPACT_ATOMS: atom_id res chain seq x y z
N ARG A 1 -16.03 -13.27 18.72
CA ARG A 1 -14.57 -13.07 18.91
C ARG A 1 -14.04 -12.54 17.59
N GLN A 2 -13.61 -11.29 17.54
CA GLN A 2 -12.87 -10.79 16.37
C GLN A 2 -11.52 -11.51 16.38
N VAL A 3 -11.21 -12.19 15.27
CA VAL A 3 -9.90 -12.82 15.07
C VAL A 3 -9.06 -11.83 14.29
N PHE A 4 -8.00 -11.30 14.93
CA PHE A 4 -6.99 -10.53 14.25
C PHE A 4 -6.01 -11.50 13.56
N ARG A 5 -5.57 -11.14 12.37
CA ARG A 5 -4.46 -11.78 11.69
C ARG A 5 -3.18 -10.98 11.97
N VAL A 6 -2.10 -11.68 12.28
CA VAL A 6 -0.82 -11.08 12.62
C VAL A 6 0.12 -11.17 11.43
N ILE A 7 0.57 -10.02 10.95
CA ILE A 7 1.53 -9.91 9.85
C ILE A 7 2.90 -9.56 10.45
N MET A 8 3.92 -10.34 10.11
CA MET A 8 5.29 -10.05 10.52
C MET A 8 5.96 -9.12 9.51
N ASP A 9 6.55 -8.05 10.00
CA ASP A 9 7.40 -7.17 9.21
C ASP A 9 8.83 -7.74 9.20
N VAL A 10 9.34 -8.09 8.04
CA VAL A 10 10.61 -8.80 7.88
C VAL A 10 11.60 -8.03 7.04
N VAL A 11 12.85 -8.00 7.52
CA VAL A 11 13.97 -7.37 6.85
C VAL A 11 14.94 -8.46 6.37
N TYR A 12 14.84 -8.82 5.09
CA TYR A 12 15.73 -9.78 4.45
C TYR A 12 16.60 -9.17 3.37
N ASN A 13 16.41 -7.89 3.09
CA ASN A 13 17.10 -7.16 2.02
C ASN A 13 18.53 -6.73 2.40
N HIS A 14 18.83 -6.59 3.70
CA HIS A 14 20.16 -6.24 4.21
C HIS A 14 20.39 -6.85 5.60
N THR A 15 21.59 -6.76 6.11
CA THR A 15 21.94 -7.05 7.51
C THR A 15 22.45 -5.79 8.21
N TYR A 16 22.36 -5.74 9.53
CA TYR A 16 22.83 -4.60 10.31
C TYR A 16 24.28 -4.18 10.00
N SER A 17 25.13 -5.17 9.74
CA SER A 17 26.50 -4.96 9.28
C SER A 17 27.03 -6.18 8.56
N LEU A 18 28.14 -6.03 7.87
CA LEU A 18 28.85 -7.16 7.25
C LEU A 18 29.54 -8.07 8.31
N ASP A 19 29.62 -7.68 9.57
CA ASP A 19 30.00 -8.57 10.67
C ASP A 19 28.83 -9.47 11.07
N SER A 20 28.32 -10.25 10.12
CA SER A 20 27.17 -11.14 10.24
C SER A 20 27.60 -12.62 10.21
N TRP A 21 26.74 -13.51 10.73
CA TRP A 21 26.97 -14.94 10.58
C TRP A 21 26.96 -15.39 9.13
N LEU A 22 26.17 -14.75 8.27
CA LEU A 22 26.13 -15.04 6.83
C LEU A 22 27.49 -14.82 6.20
N GLN A 23 28.11 -13.66 6.46
CA GLN A 23 29.44 -13.34 5.95
C GLN A 23 30.54 -14.25 6.53
N LYS A 24 30.44 -14.60 7.82
CA LYS A 24 31.40 -15.50 8.48
C LYS A 24 31.29 -16.95 7.99
N THR A 25 30.07 -17.39 7.62
CA THR A 25 29.83 -18.75 7.11
C THR A 25 30.39 -18.93 5.70
N MET A 26 30.08 -18.00 4.81
CA MET A 26 30.57 -18.03 3.43
C MET A 26 30.78 -16.59 2.93
N PRO A 27 32.00 -16.09 3.00
CA PRO A 27 32.32 -14.73 2.63
C PRO A 27 31.85 -14.39 1.20
N TRP A 28 31.15 -13.26 1.07
CA TRP A 28 30.65 -12.67 -0.18
C TRP A 28 29.61 -13.47 -0.96
N TYR A 29 29.18 -14.62 -0.50
CA TYR A 29 28.13 -15.39 -1.14
C TYR A 29 26.72 -14.83 -0.90
N PHE A 30 26.48 -14.31 0.29
CA PHE A 30 25.17 -13.82 0.71
C PHE A 30 24.95 -12.33 0.45
N TYR A 31 25.98 -11.63 -0.05
CA TYR A 31 25.94 -10.19 -0.28
C TYR A 31 26.29 -9.86 -1.71
N ARG A 32 25.61 -8.87 -2.26
CA ARG A 32 25.89 -8.32 -3.58
C ARG A 32 27.15 -7.48 -3.55
N VAL A 33 27.99 -7.65 -4.55
CA VAL A 33 29.28 -6.95 -4.70
C VAL A 33 29.40 -6.51 -6.15
N TRP A 34 29.81 -5.28 -6.37
CA TRP A 34 30.10 -4.76 -7.70
C TRP A 34 31.35 -5.41 -8.32
N GLU A 35 31.51 -5.30 -9.63
CA GLU A 35 32.68 -5.87 -10.35
C GLU A 35 34.03 -5.35 -9.83
N ASP A 36 34.08 -4.14 -9.27
CA ASP A 36 35.24 -3.52 -8.67
C ASP A 36 35.55 -4.01 -7.24
N GLY A 37 34.71 -4.90 -6.70
CA GLY A 37 34.80 -5.43 -5.34
C GLY A 37 34.17 -4.57 -4.26
N SER A 38 33.56 -3.43 -4.61
CA SER A 38 32.79 -2.63 -3.65
C SER A 38 31.46 -3.28 -3.29
N VAL A 39 31.00 -3.08 -2.05
CA VAL A 39 29.76 -3.66 -1.55
C VAL A 39 28.56 -2.89 -2.12
N SER A 40 27.59 -3.62 -2.64
CA SER A 40 26.29 -3.04 -3.07
C SER A 40 25.52 -2.49 -1.88
N ASN A 41 24.87 -1.33 -2.06
CA ASN A 41 24.16 -0.63 -1.00
C ASN A 41 22.84 -0.01 -1.49
N GLY A 42 22.09 -0.75 -2.30
CA GLY A 42 20.76 -0.35 -2.78
C GLY A 42 19.73 -0.19 -1.66
N SER A 43 20.00 -0.76 -0.48
CA SER A 43 19.23 -0.58 0.73
C SER A 43 19.46 0.77 1.44
N ALA A 44 20.57 1.45 1.16
CA ALA A 44 21.13 2.58 1.93
C ALA A 44 21.45 2.23 3.41
N CYS A 45 21.53 0.92 3.72
CA CYS A 45 21.83 0.41 5.07
C CYS A 45 23.23 -0.24 5.17
N GLY A 46 24.08 -0.05 4.15
CA GLY A 46 25.47 -0.48 4.14
C GLY A 46 25.73 -1.80 3.43
N ASN A 47 24.71 -2.56 3.05
CA ASN A 47 24.86 -3.80 2.27
C ASN A 47 23.52 -4.24 1.67
N ASP A 48 23.58 -5.08 0.65
CA ASP A 48 22.44 -5.76 0.04
C ASP A 48 22.61 -7.27 0.10
N VAL A 49 21.57 -7.98 0.50
CA VAL A 49 21.56 -9.44 0.52
C VAL A 49 21.26 -9.97 -0.88
N ALA A 50 22.07 -10.94 -1.34
CA ALA A 50 21.96 -11.56 -2.66
C ALA A 50 20.87 -12.65 -2.66
N SER A 51 19.60 -12.26 -2.69
CA SER A 51 18.44 -13.15 -2.60
C SER A 51 18.35 -14.14 -3.78
N GLU A 52 18.95 -13.80 -4.92
CA GLU A 52 19.09 -14.63 -6.12
C GLU A 52 20.06 -15.82 -5.94
N GLN A 53 20.91 -15.80 -4.93
CA GLN A 53 21.79 -16.92 -4.60
C GLN A 53 21.02 -18.07 -3.96
N ALA A 54 21.21 -19.29 -4.45
CA ALA A 54 20.40 -20.45 -4.09
C ALA A 54 20.30 -20.72 -2.59
N MET A 55 21.39 -20.64 -1.85
CA MET A 55 21.39 -20.85 -0.40
C MET A 55 20.83 -19.67 0.36
N CYS A 56 20.95 -18.43 -0.17
CA CYS A 56 20.33 -17.25 0.38
C CYS A 56 18.80 -17.33 0.23
N ALA A 57 18.32 -17.63 -0.97
CA ALA A 57 16.90 -17.88 -1.24
C ALA A 57 16.32 -18.98 -0.34
N LYS A 58 17.07 -20.07 -0.15
CA LYS A 58 16.68 -21.16 0.76
C LYS A 58 16.56 -20.66 2.20
N TYR A 59 17.55 -19.92 2.70
CA TYR A 59 17.54 -19.36 4.05
C TYR A 59 16.32 -18.47 4.29
N ILE A 60 16.04 -17.54 3.38
CA ILE A 60 14.89 -16.64 3.49
C ILE A 60 13.57 -17.41 3.45
N LEU A 61 13.41 -18.32 2.49
CA LEU A 61 12.21 -19.15 2.39
C LEU A 61 11.97 -19.98 3.66
N GLU A 62 12.99 -20.70 4.15
CA GLU A 62 12.86 -21.53 5.35
C GLU A 62 12.56 -20.69 6.60
N SER A 63 13.13 -19.47 6.69
CA SER A 63 12.81 -18.53 7.76
C SER A 63 11.35 -18.10 7.73
N VAL A 64 10.81 -17.74 6.56
CA VAL A 64 9.39 -17.38 6.40
C VAL A 64 8.48 -18.55 6.80
N LEU A 65 8.79 -19.75 6.33
CA LEU A 65 8.02 -20.95 6.65
C LEU A 65 8.07 -21.28 8.15
N TYR A 66 9.23 -21.13 8.78
CA TYR A 66 9.39 -21.31 10.22
C TYR A 66 8.51 -20.35 11.03
N TRP A 67 8.51 -19.07 10.70
CA TRP A 67 7.64 -18.08 11.36
C TRP A 67 6.16 -18.35 11.14
N ALA A 68 5.78 -18.82 9.95
CA ALA A 68 4.40 -19.19 9.64
C ALA A 68 3.94 -20.42 10.43
N GLU A 69 4.82 -21.40 10.62
CA GLU A 69 4.51 -22.68 11.28
C GLU A 69 4.59 -22.57 12.80
N GLU A 70 5.74 -22.17 13.34
CA GLU A 70 6.00 -22.17 14.79
C GLU A 70 5.28 -21.03 15.52
N TYR A 71 5.16 -19.85 14.90
CA TYR A 71 4.55 -18.68 15.51
C TYR A 71 3.19 -18.33 14.94
N HIS A 72 2.68 -19.15 14.02
CA HIS A 72 1.36 -19.00 13.42
C HIS A 72 1.13 -17.62 12.78
N MET A 73 2.18 -17.02 12.19
CA MET A 73 2.07 -15.75 11.49
C MET A 73 1.11 -15.89 10.32
N ASP A 74 0.21 -14.91 10.16
CA ASP A 74 -0.82 -14.90 9.11
C ASP A 74 -0.36 -14.25 7.82
N GLY A 75 0.84 -13.72 7.80
CA GLY A 75 1.46 -13.13 6.61
C GLY A 75 2.75 -12.40 6.92
N PHE A 76 3.32 -11.81 5.86
CA PHE A 76 4.62 -11.15 5.90
C PHE A 76 4.60 -9.88 5.06
N ARG A 77 5.08 -8.80 5.65
CA ARG A 77 5.43 -7.55 4.96
C ARG A 77 6.95 -7.53 4.77
N PHE A 78 7.40 -7.46 3.53
CA PHE A 78 8.81 -7.41 3.20
C PHE A 78 9.28 -5.97 3.07
N ASP A 79 10.13 -5.57 3.98
CA ASP A 79 10.87 -4.32 3.89
C ASP A 79 11.71 -4.31 2.62
N LEU A 80 11.72 -3.17 1.88
CA LEU A 80 12.41 -3.04 0.60
C LEU A 80 12.33 -4.31 -0.27
N MET A 81 11.12 -4.84 -0.46
CA MET A 81 10.88 -6.02 -1.32
C MET A 81 11.47 -5.84 -2.72
N GLY A 82 11.56 -4.58 -3.19
CA GLY A 82 12.20 -4.22 -4.44
C GLY A 82 13.71 -4.51 -4.51
N LEU A 83 14.32 -5.00 -3.44
CA LEU A 83 15.68 -5.56 -3.42
C LEU A 83 15.71 -7.08 -3.48
N LEU A 84 14.57 -7.76 -3.28
CA LEU A 84 14.47 -9.21 -3.40
C LEU A 84 14.10 -9.60 -4.83
N ASP A 85 14.48 -10.80 -5.25
CA ASP A 85 14.19 -11.24 -6.60
C ASP A 85 12.77 -11.83 -6.76
N VAL A 86 12.24 -11.75 -7.97
CA VAL A 86 10.90 -12.23 -8.34
C VAL A 86 10.75 -13.73 -8.10
N GLU A 87 11.78 -14.52 -8.38
CA GLU A 87 11.73 -15.99 -8.25
C GLU A 87 11.54 -16.38 -6.79
N LEU A 88 12.32 -15.78 -5.88
CA LEU A 88 12.18 -15.99 -4.44
C LEU A 88 10.77 -15.62 -3.96
N MET A 89 10.25 -14.44 -4.33
CA MET A 89 8.93 -14.00 -3.88
C MET A 89 7.82 -14.93 -4.36
N ASN A 90 7.86 -15.35 -5.62
CA ASN A 90 6.93 -16.33 -6.17
C ASN A 90 7.07 -17.71 -5.50
N ARG A 91 8.27 -18.12 -5.17
CA ARG A 91 8.53 -19.37 -4.45
C ARG A 91 7.99 -19.34 -3.03
N ILE A 92 8.17 -18.23 -2.29
CA ILE A 92 7.57 -18.03 -0.97
C ILE A 92 6.05 -18.14 -1.06
N ARG A 93 5.42 -17.42 -2.03
CA ARG A 93 3.97 -17.48 -2.24
C ARG A 93 3.50 -18.91 -2.48
N LYS A 94 4.14 -19.62 -3.40
CA LYS A 94 3.81 -21.02 -3.75
C LYS A 94 3.89 -21.96 -2.56
N GLU A 95 4.94 -21.88 -1.76
CA GLU A 95 5.14 -22.76 -0.59
C GLU A 95 4.12 -22.46 0.52
N LEU A 96 3.79 -21.20 0.75
CA LEU A 96 2.73 -20.81 1.69
C LEU A 96 1.36 -21.29 1.21
N ASP A 97 1.03 -21.16 -0.06
CA ASP A 97 -0.23 -21.66 -0.63
C ASP A 97 -0.34 -23.18 -0.55
N ALA A 98 0.73 -23.90 -0.83
CA ALA A 98 0.75 -25.36 -0.74
C ALA A 98 0.50 -25.88 0.68
N ARG A 99 0.93 -25.13 1.71
CA ARG A 99 0.80 -25.54 3.12
C ARG A 99 -0.51 -25.07 3.75
N TYR A 100 -0.98 -23.88 3.44
CA TYR A 100 -2.07 -23.24 4.16
C TYR A 100 -3.31 -22.93 3.31
N GLY A 101 -3.21 -23.07 1.99
CA GLY A 101 -4.26 -22.70 1.03
C GLY A 101 -3.99 -21.36 0.34
N THR A 102 -4.52 -21.23 -0.87
CA THR A 102 -4.27 -20.07 -1.74
C THR A 102 -4.73 -18.76 -1.08
N GLY A 103 -3.79 -17.84 -0.88
CA GLY A 103 -4.04 -16.51 -0.32
C GLY A 103 -4.35 -16.47 1.19
N GLU A 104 -4.31 -17.61 1.90
CA GLU A 104 -4.57 -17.64 3.35
C GLU A 104 -3.51 -16.88 4.15
N LYS A 105 -2.24 -16.97 3.76
CA LYS A 105 -1.17 -16.15 4.33
C LYS A 105 -0.92 -14.94 3.43
N LEU A 106 -0.94 -13.74 3.96
CA LEU A 106 -0.68 -12.53 3.18
C LEU A 106 0.82 -12.39 2.88
N VAL A 107 1.15 -11.98 1.66
CA VAL A 107 2.53 -11.67 1.24
C VAL A 107 2.51 -10.35 0.50
N PHE A 108 3.21 -9.35 1.00
CA PHE A 108 3.32 -8.05 0.36
C PHE A 108 4.57 -7.32 0.84
N GLY A 109 4.95 -6.26 0.16
CA GLY A 109 6.12 -5.48 0.56
C GLY A 109 6.26 -4.16 -0.19
N GLU A 110 7.37 -3.51 0.05
CA GLU A 110 7.75 -2.25 -0.57
C GLU A 110 8.43 -2.50 -1.91
N PRO A 111 7.88 -1.99 -3.03
CA PRO A 111 8.38 -2.29 -4.37
C PRO A 111 9.52 -1.36 -4.80
N TRP A 112 10.24 -0.79 -3.88
CA TRP A 112 11.33 0.16 -4.14
C TRP A 112 12.63 -0.26 -3.46
N ARG A 113 13.67 0.44 -3.81
CA ARG A 113 15.00 0.45 -3.21
C ARG A 113 15.47 1.90 -3.07
N ALA A 114 16.45 2.13 -2.23
CA ALA A 114 16.96 3.47 -1.99
C ALA A 114 17.99 3.91 -3.06
N ASP A 115 18.73 2.94 -3.63
CA ASP A 115 19.77 3.21 -4.64
C ASP A 115 19.94 2.00 -5.57
N GLU A 116 20.88 2.05 -6.50
CA GLU A 116 21.21 0.94 -7.39
C GLU A 116 21.83 -0.24 -6.61
N THR A 117 21.61 -1.46 -7.12
CA THR A 117 22.09 -2.70 -6.50
C THR A 117 22.74 -3.63 -7.52
N ALA A 118 23.81 -4.31 -7.11
CA ALA A 118 24.59 -5.23 -7.94
C ALA A 118 23.91 -6.61 -8.03
N VAL A 119 22.83 -6.70 -8.79
CA VAL A 119 22.12 -7.98 -9.01
C VAL A 119 22.95 -8.89 -9.91
N GLU A 120 23.11 -10.15 -9.51
CA GLU A 120 23.85 -11.12 -10.29
C GLU A 120 23.01 -11.78 -11.39
N GLY A 121 23.63 -12.06 -12.52
CA GLY A 121 23.04 -12.77 -13.64
C GLY A 121 21.86 -12.06 -14.29
N ASN A 122 20.77 -12.80 -14.52
CA ASN A 122 19.54 -12.29 -15.13
C ASN A 122 18.40 -12.20 -14.11
N ALA A 123 18.70 -12.15 -12.81
CA ALA A 123 17.67 -12.04 -11.79
C ALA A 123 16.93 -10.71 -11.91
N LEU A 124 15.60 -10.76 -11.79
CA LEU A 124 14.72 -9.59 -11.84
C LEU A 124 14.22 -9.29 -10.44
N LEU A 125 14.29 -8.05 -10.04
CA LEU A 125 13.85 -7.60 -8.73
C LEU A 125 12.33 -7.53 -8.62
N ALA A 126 11.80 -7.79 -7.43
CA ALA A 126 10.37 -7.70 -7.12
C ALA A 126 9.95 -6.24 -6.89
N ASP A 127 10.29 -5.37 -7.83
CA ASP A 127 9.94 -3.97 -7.86
C ASP A 127 8.67 -3.69 -8.68
N LYS A 128 8.27 -2.43 -8.73
CA LYS A 128 7.06 -1.98 -9.43
C LYS A 128 7.07 -2.31 -10.93
N ALA A 129 8.22 -2.25 -11.60
CA ALA A 129 8.34 -2.55 -13.02
C ALA A 129 8.07 -4.04 -13.32
N HIS A 130 8.39 -4.91 -12.38
CA HIS A 130 8.25 -6.35 -12.53
C HIS A 130 7.02 -6.95 -11.83
N ILE A 131 6.07 -6.13 -11.34
CA ILE A 131 4.84 -6.59 -10.66
C ILE A 131 4.07 -7.63 -11.49
N HIS A 132 4.10 -7.52 -12.83
CA HIS A 132 3.46 -8.44 -13.74
C HIS A 132 4.08 -9.85 -13.78
N LEU A 133 5.29 -10.03 -13.24
CA LEU A 133 5.97 -11.32 -13.11
C LEU A 133 5.67 -12.00 -11.77
N LEU A 134 5.20 -11.25 -10.78
CA LEU A 134 4.80 -11.79 -9.49
C LEU A 134 3.45 -12.51 -9.58
N ASP A 135 3.25 -13.45 -8.65
CA ASP A 135 1.94 -14.06 -8.43
C ASP A 135 0.89 -13.01 -8.06
N GLU A 136 -0.37 -13.23 -8.41
CA GLU A 136 -1.48 -12.32 -8.13
C GLU A 136 -1.74 -12.14 -6.62
N GLN A 137 -1.20 -13.01 -5.78
CA GLN A 137 -1.31 -12.95 -4.31
C GLN A 137 -0.05 -12.37 -3.63
N VAL A 138 0.85 -11.75 -4.40
CA VAL A 138 1.98 -10.96 -3.87
C VAL A 138 1.68 -9.48 -4.07
N GLY A 139 1.42 -8.78 -2.98
CA GLY A 139 1.03 -7.37 -2.99
C GLY A 139 2.21 -6.41 -2.89
N MET A 140 2.03 -5.21 -3.41
CA MET A 140 2.98 -4.10 -3.33
C MET A 140 2.31 -2.84 -2.82
N PHE A 141 2.99 -2.08 -1.96
CA PHE A 141 2.56 -0.74 -1.62
C PHE A 141 2.51 0.15 -2.87
N SER A 142 1.40 0.85 -3.06
CA SER A 142 1.22 1.73 -4.21
C SER A 142 1.59 3.18 -3.84
N ASP A 143 2.85 3.53 -4.07
CA ASP A 143 3.33 4.92 -3.99
C ASP A 143 2.59 5.83 -4.98
N ASP A 144 2.28 5.32 -6.18
CA ASP A 144 1.49 6.06 -7.17
C ASP A 144 0.10 6.48 -6.64
N THR A 145 -0.60 5.58 -5.91
CA THR A 145 -1.89 5.91 -5.29
C THR A 145 -1.72 6.87 -4.11
N ARG A 146 -0.71 6.64 -3.26
CA ARG A 146 -0.38 7.49 -2.12
C ARG A 146 -0.14 8.92 -2.58
N ASP A 147 0.75 9.09 -3.54
CA ASP A 147 1.20 10.41 -4.01
C ASP A 147 0.13 11.12 -4.84
N ALA A 148 -0.65 10.39 -5.64
CA ALA A 148 -1.81 10.96 -6.33
C ALA A 148 -2.85 11.52 -5.34
N ILE A 149 -3.05 10.89 -4.18
CA ILE A 149 -4.05 11.33 -3.19
C ILE A 149 -3.53 12.48 -2.33
N LYS A 150 -2.34 12.32 -1.69
CA LYS A 150 -1.83 13.29 -0.68
C LYS A 150 -0.66 14.14 -1.13
N GLY A 151 -0.06 13.86 -2.29
CA GLY A 151 1.14 14.50 -2.79
C GLY A 151 2.42 13.70 -2.48
N SER A 152 3.50 14.03 -3.19
CA SER A 152 4.80 13.40 -3.07
C SER A 152 5.30 13.39 -1.62
N VAL A 153 5.92 12.28 -1.20
CA VAL A 153 6.56 12.18 0.12
C VAL A 153 7.94 12.80 0.15
N PHE A 154 8.54 13.04 -1.02
CA PHE A 154 9.85 13.67 -1.15
C PHE A 154 9.79 15.19 -1.20
N GLU A 155 8.61 15.74 -1.55
CA GLU A 155 8.37 17.17 -1.65
C GLU A 155 7.26 17.56 -0.66
N ALA A 156 7.64 18.10 0.51
CA ALA A 156 6.71 18.34 1.60
C ALA A 156 5.52 19.24 1.19
N GLU A 157 5.78 20.30 0.40
CA GLU A 157 4.79 21.28 -0.03
C GLU A 157 4.01 20.88 -1.30
N GLU A 158 4.40 19.77 -1.98
CA GLU A 158 3.69 19.32 -3.18
C GLU A 158 2.37 18.65 -2.82
N PRO A 159 1.20 19.22 -3.22
CA PRO A 159 -0.10 18.65 -2.87
C PRO A 159 -0.50 17.53 -3.81
N GLY A 160 -1.31 16.59 -3.29
CA GLY A 160 -2.05 15.61 -4.09
C GLY A 160 -3.47 16.08 -4.40
N PHE A 161 -4.26 15.22 -5.00
CA PHE A 161 -5.63 15.51 -5.42
C PHE A 161 -6.52 15.96 -4.24
N ALA A 162 -6.38 15.34 -3.07
CA ALA A 162 -7.22 15.64 -1.91
C ALA A 162 -6.93 17.01 -1.30
N ASN A 163 -5.75 17.58 -1.53
CA ASN A 163 -5.26 18.80 -0.88
C ASN A 163 -4.82 19.88 -1.87
N GLY A 164 -5.40 19.89 -3.08
CA GLY A 164 -5.27 21.00 -4.02
C GLY A 164 -4.34 20.77 -5.21
N GLY A 165 -3.77 19.56 -5.35
CA GLY A 165 -3.00 19.13 -6.52
C GLY A 165 -3.86 19.16 -7.79
N LYS A 166 -3.25 19.54 -8.91
CA LYS A 166 -3.90 19.68 -10.21
C LYS A 166 -3.46 18.59 -11.17
N ASP A 167 -4.29 18.33 -12.19
CA ASP A 167 -3.99 17.39 -13.28
C ASP A 167 -3.75 15.94 -12.82
N LEU A 168 -4.34 15.55 -11.67
CA LEU A 168 -4.18 14.23 -11.04
C LEU A 168 -5.37 13.28 -11.29
N GLU A 169 -6.39 13.72 -12.03
CA GLU A 169 -7.64 12.97 -12.23
C GLU A 169 -7.41 11.60 -12.86
N GLU A 170 -6.46 11.48 -13.81
CA GLU A 170 -6.14 10.20 -14.44
C GLU A 170 -5.46 9.23 -13.47
N GLN A 171 -4.54 9.74 -12.62
CA GLN A 171 -3.90 8.93 -11.58
C GLN A 171 -4.93 8.45 -10.55
N ILE A 172 -5.91 9.29 -10.19
CA ILE A 172 -7.00 8.88 -9.31
C ILE A 172 -7.87 7.82 -9.96
N LEU A 173 -8.21 7.94 -11.25
CA LEU A 173 -8.96 6.93 -11.99
C LEU A 173 -8.18 5.61 -12.11
N ALA A 174 -6.85 5.66 -12.26
CA ALA A 174 -6.00 4.49 -12.21
C ALA A 174 -5.97 3.86 -10.82
N SER A 175 -5.81 4.68 -9.78
CA SER A 175 -5.81 4.25 -8.37
C SER A 175 -7.10 3.54 -7.96
N VAL A 176 -8.26 4.06 -8.39
CA VAL A 176 -9.57 3.43 -8.13
C VAL A 176 -9.62 1.99 -8.65
N LYS A 177 -9.00 1.71 -9.79
CA LYS A 177 -8.89 0.38 -10.41
C LYS A 177 -7.71 -0.44 -9.88
N ALA A 178 -7.05 0.01 -8.81
CA ALA A 178 -5.80 -0.56 -8.35
C ALA A 178 -4.79 -0.73 -9.49
N TRP A 179 -4.70 0.26 -10.36
CA TRP A 179 -3.82 0.32 -11.54
C TRP A 179 -4.04 -0.80 -12.58
N CYS A 180 -5.05 -1.65 -12.41
CA CYS A 180 -5.38 -2.68 -13.40
C CYS A 180 -5.74 -2.07 -14.73
N GLY A 181 -5.13 -2.61 -15.81
CA GLY A 181 -5.34 -2.13 -17.19
C GLY A 181 -4.46 -0.95 -17.59
N GLN A 182 -3.55 -0.51 -16.74
CA GLN A 182 -2.50 0.45 -17.10
C GLN A 182 -1.33 -0.25 -17.80
N LYS A 183 -0.54 0.52 -18.55
CA LYS A 183 0.70 0.02 -19.15
C LYS A 183 1.79 -0.15 -18.11
N GLU A 184 1.89 0.83 -17.18
CA GLU A 184 2.83 0.87 -16.07
C GLU A 184 2.14 1.53 -14.86
N PRO A 185 2.20 0.93 -13.68
CA PRO A 185 2.60 -0.47 -13.45
C PRO A 185 1.62 -1.46 -14.08
N LYS A 186 2.12 -2.59 -14.56
CA LYS A 186 1.30 -3.62 -15.24
C LYS A 186 0.68 -4.59 -14.24
N VAL A 187 -0.31 -4.13 -13.50
CA VAL A 187 -1.01 -4.91 -12.47
C VAL A 187 -1.96 -5.93 -13.08
N LYS A 188 -1.93 -7.17 -12.58
CA LYS A 188 -2.83 -8.27 -13.01
C LYS A 188 -4.17 -8.23 -12.29
N ALA A 189 -4.15 -7.98 -10.98
CA ALA A 189 -5.32 -8.01 -10.11
C ALA A 189 -5.18 -7.02 -8.95
N PRO A 190 -6.28 -6.50 -8.38
CA PRO A 190 -6.24 -5.62 -7.22
C PRO A 190 -5.60 -6.22 -5.97
N SER A 191 -5.51 -7.55 -5.86
CA SER A 191 -4.76 -8.24 -4.80
C SER A 191 -3.28 -7.88 -4.77
N GLN A 192 -2.70 -7.42 -5.89
CA GLN A 192 -1.30 -6.99 -5.97
C GLN A 192 -1.07 -5.55 -5.46
N VAL A 193 -2.11 -4.81 -5.10
CA VAL A 193 -1.99 -3.37 -4.79
C VAL A 193 -2.45 -3.07 -3.38
N ILE A 194 -1.54 -2.55 -2.56
CA ILE A 194 -1.84 -2.00 -1.22
C ILE A 194 -2.11 -0.51 -1.37
N THR A 195 -3.36 -0.10 -1.13
CA THR A 195 -3.77 1.31 -1.19
C THR A 195 -3.64 1.96 0.18
N TYR A 196 -2.99 3.10 0.26
CA TYR A 196 -2.74 3.80 1.53
C TYR A 196 -2.44 5.27 1.30
N VAL A 197 -2.37 6.04 2.38
CA VAL A 197 -1.92 7.44 2.37
C VAL A 197 -0.87 7.72 3.43
N SER A 198 -0.75 6.88 4.47
CA SER A 198 0.26 6.98 5.51
C SER A 198 0.84 5.62 5.85
N ALA A 199 2.13 5.58 6.18
CA ALA A 199 2.85 4.47 6.77
C ALA A 199 3.72 4.97 7.93
N HIS A 200 4.55 4.11 8.51
CA HIS A 200 5.47 4.52 9.58
C HIS A 200 6.56 5.47 9.07
N ASP A 201 6.96 5.37 7.81
CA ASP A 201 7.88 6.29 7.13
C ASP A 201 7.17 7.53 6.61
N ASN A 202 7.95 8.58 6.35
CA ASN A 202 7.55 9.88 5.83
C ASN A 202 6.50 10.60 6.71
N HIS A 203 5.94 11.70 6.22
CA HIS A 203 4.89 12.45 6.90
C HIS A 203 3.61 11.61 7.03
N THR A 204 2.96 11.68 8.20
CA THR A 204 1.57 11.21 8.33
C THR A 204 0.66 12.01 7.39
N LEU A 205 -0.56 11.55 7.17
CA LEU A 205 -1.52 12.33 6.39
C LEU A 205 -1.74 13.71 7.01
N TRP A 206 -1.88 13.80 8.35
CA TRP A 206 -2.07 15.07 9.03
C TRP A 206 -0.87 16.02 8.86
N ASP A 207 0.35 15.51 9.04
CA ASP A 207 1.56 16.31 8.89
C ASP A 207 1.70 16.84 7.46
N LYS A 208 1.46 16.00 6.45
CA LYS A 208 1.46 16.40 5.03
C LYS A 208 0.45 17.51 4.73
N LEU A 209 -0.76 17.40 5.29
CA LEU A 209 -1.78 18.42 5.13
C LEU A 209 -1.42 19.74 5.84
N CYS A 210 -0.64 19.69 6.91
CA CYS A 210 -0.13 20.89 7.56
C CYS A 210 0.85 21.65 6.68
N GLU A 211 1.67 20.96 5.89
CA GLU A 211 2.60 21.59 4.93
C GLU A 211 1.87 22.21 3.73
N THR A 212 0.79 21.57 3.26
CA THR A 212 0.12 21.98 2.01
C THR A 212 -1.09 22.90 2.20
N THR A 213 -1.65 23.00 3.41
CA THR A 213 -2.92 23.71 3.66
C THR A 213 -2.89 24.47 4.99
N ALA A 214 -2.98 25.78 4.93
CA ALA A 214 -2.93 26.63 6.13
C ALA A 214 -4.18 26.53 7.02
N SER A 215 -5.38 26.40 6.43
CA SER A 215 -6.65 26.33 7.16
C SER A 215 -6.88 24.97 7.80
N GLU A 216 -7.00 24.90 9.13
CA GLU A 216 -7.30 23.65 9.83
C GLU A 216 -8.68 23.10 9.44
N GLU A 217 -9.69 23.93 9.26
CA GLU A 217 -11.01 23.49 8.83
C GLU A 217 -10.95 22.81 7.46
N LEU A 218 -10.18 23.38 6.52
CA LEU A 218 -9.98 22.80 5.19
C LEU A 218 -9.17 21.50 5.28
N ARG A 219 -8.11 21.45 6.12
CA ARG A 219 -7.35 20.21 6.37
C ARG A 219 -8.24 19.06 6.83
N ARG A 220 -9.19 19.32 7.73
CA ARG A 220 -10.13 18.30 8.22
C ARG A 220 -11.03 17.74 7.11
N LYS A 221 -11.46 18.58 6.17
CA LYS A 221 -12.22 18.17 4.98
C LYS A 221 -11.36 17.34 4.02
N GLN A 222 -10.15 17.81 3.74
CA GLN A 222 -9.17 17.11 2.91
C GLN A 222 -8.76 15.76 3.50
N TYR A 223 -8.61 15.68 4.81
CA TYR A 223 -8.31 14.46 5.54
C TYR A 223 -9.39 13.39 5.32
N ARG A 224 -10.66 13.78 5.50
CA ARG A 224 -11.81 12.90 5.25
C ARG A 224 -11.90 12.48 3.77
N LEU A 225 -11.64 13.41 2.85
CA LEU A 225 -11.62 13.10 1.43
C LEU A 225 -10.53 12.05 1.11
N ALA A 226 -9.30 12.25 1.58
CA ALA A 226 -8.20 11.31 1.36
C ALA A 226 -8.53 9.91 1.92
N ALA A 227 -9.10 9.83 3.13
CA ALA A 227 -9.55 8.58 3.74
C ALA A 227 -10.65 7.90 2.88
N GLY A 228 -11.66 8.67 2.46
CA GLY A 228 -12.72 8.19 1.57
C GLY A 228 -12.18 7.64 0.26
N MET A 229 -11.16 8.28 -0.32
CA MET A 229 -10.57 7.87 -1.57
C MET A 229 -9.88 6.51 -1.47
N TYR A 230 -8.85 6.36 -0.61
CA TYR A 230 -8.10 5.10 -0.58
C TYR A 230 -8.94 3.92 -0.04
N LEU A 231 -9.89 4.16 0.87
CA LEU A 231 -10.78 3.13 1.40
C LEU A 231 -11.88 2.70 0.39
N THR A 232 -12.11 3.46 -0.66
CA THR A 232 -13.07 3.11 -1.73
C THR A 232 -12.41 2.72 -3.05
N CYS A 233 -11.08 2.81 -3.17
CA CYS A 233 -10.33 2.19 -4.26
C CYS A 233 -10.43 0.66 -4.18
N GLN A 234 -10.37 -0.02 -5.33
CA GLN A 234 -10.07 -1.45 -5.38
C GLN A 234 -8.65 -1.70 -4.83
N GLY A 235 -8.29 -2.93 -4.53
CA GLY A 235 -7.01 -3.23 -3.86
C GLY A 235 -7.19 -3.50 -2.37
N ILE A 236 -6.10 -3.59 -1.66
CA ILE A 236 -6.05 -3.90 -0.22
C ILE A 236 -5.75 -2.62 0.54
N PRO A 237 -6.69 -2.06 1.30
CA PRO A 237 -6.41 -0.85 2.06
C PRO A 237 -5.48 -1.14 3.23
N PHE A 238 -4.53 -0.25 3.45
CA PHE A 238 -3.65 -0.24 4.60
C PHE A 238 -3.86 1.05 5.38
N LEU A 239 -3.97 0.94 6.70
CA LEU A 239 -4.22 2.03 7.63
C LEU A 239 -3.08 2.12 8.63
N LEU A 240 -2.39 3.25 8.69
CA LEU A 240 -1.44 3.52 9.77
C LEU A 240 -2.19 3.68 11.10
N SER A 241 -1.78 2.94 12.12
CA SER A 241 -2.36 3.10 13.47
C SER A 241 -2.31 4.56 13.94
N GLY A 242 -3.47 5.10 14.28
CA GLY A 242 -3.63 6.49 14.69
C GLY A 242 -4.03 7.44 13.57
N GLU A 243 -4.04 7.00 12.31
CA GLU A 243 -4.57 7.83 11.21
C GLU A 243 -6.03 8.16 11.46
N GLU A 244 -6.82 7.24 12.01
CA GLU A 244 -8.23 7.44 12.36
C GLU A 244 -8.49 8.51 13.42
N PHE A 245 -7.45 9.04 14.06
CA PHE A 245 -7.53 10.17 14.98
C PHE A 245 -6.47 11.26 14.70
N ALA A 246 -6.13 11.42 13.42
CA ALA A 246 -5.23 12.46 12.93
C ALA A 246 -3.84 12.44 13.60
N ARG A 247 -3.23 11.23 13.74
CA ARG A 247 -1.89 11.05 14.28
C ARG A 247 -0.89 11.99 13.61
N THR A 248 -0.08 12.66 14.43
CA THR A 248 1.02 13.53 13.99
C THR A 248 2.36 13.03 14.53
N LYS A 249 3.42 13.28 13.79
CA LYS A 249 4.82 13.15 14.22
C LYS A 249 5.47 14.53 14.40
N GLY A 250 4.65 15.58 14.54
CA GLY A 250 5.11 16.96 14.72
C GLY A 250 5.80 17.51 13.47
N GLY A 251 5.33 17.12 12.27
CA GLY A 251 5.91 17.55 10.98
C GLY A 251 7.23 16.85 10.63
N ARG A 252 7.61 15.79 11.34
CA ARG A 252 8.84 15.03 11.03
C ARG A 252 8.53 13.90 10.04
N ASP A 253 9.28 13.83 8.99
CA ASP A 253 9.20 12.77 7.97
C ASP A 253 9.92 11.49 8.42
N ASN A 254 11.16 11.60 8.89
CA ASN A 254 11.99 10.47 9.30
C ASN A 254 12.07 10.36 10.82
N THR A 255 11.42 9.32 11.38
CA THR A 255 11.31 9.15 12.83
C THR A 255 11.66 7.75 13.33
N TYR A 256 12.29 6.89 12.50
CA TYR A 256 12.58 5.50 12.88
C TYR A 256 13.38 5.38 14.18
N ASN A 257 14.30 6.30 14.45
CA ASN A 257 15.13 6.35 15.65
C ASN A 257 14.76 7.51 16.61
N ALA A 258 13.60 8.17 16.38
CA ALA A 258 13.16 9.26 17.24
C ALA A 258 12.68 8.75 18.59
N PRO A 259 12.68 9.61 19.65
CA PRO A 259 12.13 9.26 20.94
C PRO A 259 10.69 8.73 20.86
N ILE A 260 10.33 7.82 21.77
CA ILE A 260 8.99 7.23 21.85
C ILE A 260 7.88 8.28 21.94
N THR A 261 8.16 9.44 22.51
CA THR A 261 7.23 10.58 22.60
C THR A 261 6.75 11.08 21.24
N ILE A 262 7.52 10.86 20.16
CA ILE A 262 7.15 11.21 18.80
C ILE A 262 6.35 10.07 18.13
N ASN A 263 6.76 8.82 18.38
CA ASN A 263 6.19 7.66 17.67
C ASN A 263 5.01 6.99 18.41
N ARG A 264 4.76 7.34 19.68
CA ARG A 264 3.64 6.78 20.46
C ARG A 264 2.29 7.14 19.86
N LEU A 265 1.29 6.30 20.12
CA LEU A 265 -0.11 6.62 19.87
C LEU A 265 -0.63 7.51 21.01
N ASP A 266 -1.27 8.62 20.66
CA ASP A 266 -1.91 9.52 21.63
C ASP A 266 -3.39 9.14 21.78
N TRP A 267 -3.68 8.34 22.79
CA TRP A 267 -5.06 7.89 23.06
C TRP A 267 -5.97 9.02 23.58
N GLU A 268 -5.42 10.09 24.13
CA GLU A 268 -6.20 11.28 24.49
C GLU A 268 -6.68 12.00 23.23
N GLN A 269 -5.84 12.07 22.18
CA GLN A 269 -6.24 12.59 20.89
C GLN A 269 -7.33 11.73 20.25
N ALA A 270 -7.26 10.41 20.33
CA ALA A 270 -8.31 9.51 19.86
C ALA A 270 -9.68 9.81 20.50
N TYR A 271 -9.68 10.16 21.78
CA TYR A 271 -10.88 10.58 22.49
C TYR A 271 -11.41 11.94 21.99
N LYS A 272 -10.51 12.89 21.72
CA LYS A 272 -10.87 14.23 21.20
C LYS A 272 -11.38 14.17 19.74
N GLU A 273 -10.82 13.29 18.94
CA GLU A 273 -11.12 13.11 17.51
C GLU A 273 -12.16 12.01 17.24
N GLN A 274 -13.10 11.81 18.15
CA GLN A 274 -14.07 10.72 18.09
C GLN A 274 -14.92 10.74 16.81
N GLU A 275 -15.26 11.92 16.30
CA GLU A 275 -15.98 12.05 15.02
C GLU A 275 -15.18 11.51 13.83
N LEU A 276 -13.86 11.68 13.84
CA LEU A 276 -13.00 11.15 12.80
C LEU A 276 -12.87 9.63 12.93
N VAL A 277 -12.72 9.12 14.15
CA VAL A 277 -12.73 7.66 14.43
C VAL A 277 -14.01 7.01 13.91
N GLU A 278 -15.17 7.61 14.19
CA GLU A 278 -16.48 7.11 13.70
C GLU A 278 -16.58 7.20 12.18
N TYR A 279 -16.02 8.23 11.56
CA TYR A 279 -15.97 8.34 10.10
C TYR A 279 -15.16 7.18 9.47
N TYR A 280 -13.97 6.88 9.98
CA TYR A 280 -13.18 5.73 9.53
C TYR A 280 -13.90 4.40 9.76
N ARG A 281 -14.54 4.24 10.92
CA ARG A 281 -15.36 3.06 11.23
C ARG A 281 -16.50 2.90 10.22
N GLY A 282 -17.18 4.00 9.88
CA GLY A 282 -18.22 4.05 8.86
C GLY A 282 -17.71 3.61 7.49
N LEU A 283 -16.58 4.16 7.01
CA LEU A 283 -15.97 3.80 5.73
C LEU A 283 -15.56 2.31 5.67
N ILE A 284 -14.96 1.79 6.73
CA ILE A 284 -14.57 0.37 6.82
C ILE A 284 -15.83 -0.53 6.79
N THR A 285 -16.87 -0.14 7.51
CA THR A 285 -18.14 -0.88 7.53
C THR A 285 -18.79 -0.85 6.14
N LEU A 286 -18.85 0.32 5.53
CA LEU A 286 -19.37 0.50 4.17
C LEU A 286 -18.62 -0.38 3.17
N ARG A 287 -17.26 -0.33 3.18
CA ARG A 287 -16.44 -1.15 2.30
C ARG A 287 -16.74 -2.64 2.44
N LYS A 288 -16.89 -3.15 3.68
CA LYS A 288 -17.21 -4.57 3.94
C LYS A 288 -18.55 -5.01 3.34
N MET A 289 -19.48 -4.08 3.18
CA MET A 289 -20.82 -4.33 2.63
C MET A 289 -20.85 -4.24 1.09
N LEU A 290 -19.81 -3.72 0.45
CA LEU A 290 -19.81 -3.36 -0.97
C LEU A 290 -18.82 -4.23 -1.77
N PRO A 291 -19.26 -5.39 -2.30
CA PRO A 291 -18.40 -6.30 -3.08
C PRO A 291 -17.73 -5.64 -4.29
N GLY A 292 -18.33 -4.62 -4.88
CA GLY A 292 -17.72 -3.84 -5.96
C GLY A 292 -16.40 -3.17 -5.58
N LEU A 293 -16.16 -2.93 -4.29
CA LEU A 293 -14.94 -2.28 -3.78
C LEU A 293 -13.89 -3.27 -3.28
N TRP A 294 -14.29 -4.43 -2.75
CA TRP A 294 -13.34 -5.37 -2.16
C TRP A 294 -13.05 -6.61 -3.02
N ASP A 295 -13.62 -6.72 -4.21
CA ASP A 295 -13.26 -7.75 -5.18
C ASP A 295 -11.77 -7.62 -5.54
N LYS A 296 -10.99 -8.69 -5.31
CA LYS A 296 -9.54 -8.74 -5.54
C LYS A 296 -9.17 -9.57 -6.77
N SER A 297 -10.16 -10.07 -7.49
CA SER A 297 -9.93 -10.89 -8.68
C SER A 297 -9.41 -10.05 -9.86
N ALA A 298 -8.75 -10.70 -10.81
CA ALA A 298 -8.32 -10.07 -12.06
C ALA A 298 -9.49 -9.47 -12.88
N GLN A 299 -10.74 -9.81 -12.55
CA GLN A 299 -11.93 -9.25 -13.20
C GLN A 299 -12.48 -8.01 -12.50
N ALA A 300 -11.98 -7.66 -11.31
CA ALA A 300 -12.51 -6.57 -10.48
C ALA A 300 -12.54 -5.23 -11.21
N ALA A 301 -11.54 -4.92 -12.04
CA ALA A 301 -11.51 -3.68 -12.82
C ALA A 301 -12.71 -3.54 -13.78
N LYS A 302 -13.31 -4.66 -14.23
CA LYS A 302 -14.51 -4.68 -15.08
C LYS A 302 -15.78 -4.25 -14.35
N ARG A 303 -15.76 -4.23 -13.00
CA ARG A 303 -16.85 -3.67 -12.20
C ARG A 303 -16.96 -2.15 -12.32
N ILE A 304 -15.90 -1.47 -12.76
CA ILE A 304 -15.94 -0.04 -13.04
C ILE A 304 -16.63 0.16 -14.40
N LEU A 305 -17.94 0.45 -14.35
CA LEU A 305 -18.79 0.51 -15.54
C LEU A 305 -18.56 1.76 -16.38
N LYS A 306 -18.32 2.89 -15.71
CA LYS A 306 -18.12 4.19 -16.34
C LYS A 306 -17.35 5.10 -15.41
N THR A 307 -16.48 5.91 -15.98
CA THR A 307 -15.76 6.98 -15.28
C THR A 307 -15.97 8.31 -15.97
N TRP A 308 -15.84 9.39 -15.24
CA TRP A 308 -15.77 10.74 -15.79
C TRP A 308 -14.84 11.60 -14.93
N LYS A 309 -14.34 12.67 -15.50
CA LYS A 309 -13.51 13.65 -14.82
C LYS A 309 -13.80 15.05 -15.28
N THR A 310 -13.62 16.00 -14.41
CA THR A 310 -13.56 17.44 -14.67
C THR A 310 -12.46 18.00 -13.79
N ASP A 311 -12.02 19.23 -14.01
CA ASP A 311 -11.00 19.91 -13.22
C ASP A 311 -11.27 19.75 -11.70
N GLY A 312 -10.40 19.06 -11.02
CA GLY A 312 -10.46 18.75 -9.58
C GLY A 312 -11.60 17.81 -9.13
N CYS A 313 -12.25 17.08 -10.06
CA CYS A 313 -13.33 16.17 -9.69
C CYS A 313 -13.30 14.89 -10.53
N VAL A 314 -13.43 13.76 -9.88
CA VAL A 314 -13.47 12.43 -10.49
C VAL A 314 -14.73 11.70 -10.03
N GLY A 315 -15.39 11.02 -10.96
CA GLY A 315 -16.53 10.20 -10.63
C GLY A 315 -16.54 8.86 -11.36
N LEU A 316 -17.21 7.88 -10.76
CA LEU A 316 -17.29 6.54 -11.32
C LEU A 316 -18.58 5.83 -10.94
N TYR A 317 -19.02 4.91 -11.80
CA TYR A 317 -20.06 3.94 -11.48
C TYR A 317 -19.44 2.56 -11.32
N VAL A 318 -19.81 1.86 -10.25
CA VAL A 318 -19.29 0.52 -9.92
C VAL A 318 -20.44 -0.47 -9.87
N ASP A 319 -20.29 -1.60 -10.57
CA ASP A 319 -21.17 -2.75 -10.41
C ASP A 319 -20.92 -3.41 -9.04
N ASN A 320 -21.94 -3.38 -8.19
CA ASN A 320 -21.88 -3.93 -6.84
C ASN A 320 -22.55 -5.30 -6.71
N GLN A 321 -23.00 -5.89 -7.80
CA GLN A 321 -23.71 -7.17 -7.77
C GLN A 321 -22.75 -8.35 -7.58
N THR A 322 -23.23 -9.40 -6.94
CA THR A 322 -22.57 -10.70 -6.88
C THR A 322 -23.45 -11.76 -7.56
N LYS A 323 -22.84 -12.90 -7.93
CA LYS A 323 -23.58 -14.03 -8.49
C LYS A 323 -24.33 -14.82 -7.41
N GLU A 324 -23.92 -14.71 -6.16
CA GLU A 324 -24.38 -15.56 -5.07
C GLU A 324 -25.66 -15.04 -4.42
N LYS A 325 -25.82 -13.73 -4.36
CA LYS A 325 -26.99 -13.07 -3.76
C LYS A 325 -27.31 -11.73 -4.42
N ALA A 326 -28.54 -11.30 -4.32
CA ALA A 326 -28.90 -9.94 -4.70
C ALA A 326 -28.39 -8.95 -3.66
N GLU A 327 -27.53 -8.02 -4.08
CA GLU A 327 -27.07 -6.95 -3.21
C GLU A 327 -28.12 -5.84 -3.11
N LEU A 328 -28.23 -5.20 -1.93
CA LEU A 328 -29.17 -4.12 -1.69
C LEU A 328 -28.95 -2.95 -2.67
N TRP A 329 -27.68 -2.56 -2.87
CA TRP A 329 -27.30 -1.54 -3.83
C TRP A 329 -26.63 -2.19 -5.04
N LYS A 330 -27.30 -2.14 -6.19
CA LYS A 330 -26.82 -2.80 -7.41
C LYS A 330 -25.66 -2.07 -8.07
N THR A 331 -25.70 -0.75 -8.01
CA THR A 331 -24.70 0.13 -8.63
C THR A 331 -24.33 1.21 -7.64
N LEU A 332 -23.03 1.46 -7.51
CA LEU A 332 -22.51 2.58 -6.72
C LEU A 332 -22.16 3.73 -7.64
N CYS A 333 -22.44 4.97 -7.21
CA CYS A 333 -21.90 6.18 -7.79
C CYS A 333 -20.97 6.81 -6.77
N ILE A 334 -19.68 6.87 -7.09
CA ILE A 334 -18.65 7.43 -6.20
C ILE A 334 -18.11 8.69 -6.88
N VAL A 335 -18.01 9.78 -6.11
CA VAL A 335 -17.51 11.07 -6.60
C VAL A 335 -16.49 11.62 -5.61
N TYR A 336 -15.31 11.91 -6.09
CA TYR A 336 -14.28 12.62 -5.34
C TYR A 336 -14.18 14.04 -5.88
N ASN A 337 -14.47 15.01 -5.03
CA ASN A 337 -14.37 16.43 -5.37
C ASN A 337 -13.26 17.06 -4.52
N GLY A 338 -12.05 17.17 -5.08
CA GLY A 338 -10.90 17.86 -4.48
C GLY A 338 -10.91 19.38 -4.72
N SER A 339 -11.88 19.90 -5.47
CA SER A 339 -12.00 21.32 -5.75
C SER A 339 -12.88 22.05 -4.72
N GLU A 340 -12.70 23.35 -4.57
CA GLU A 340 -13.57 24.21 -3.76
C GLU A 340 -14.93 24.52 -4.43
N LYS A 341 -15.13 24.06 -5.67
CA LYS A 341 -16.34 24.32 -6.44
C LYS A 341 -17.40 23.26 -6.16
N GLN A 342 -18.63 23.69 -5.97
CA GLN A 342 -19.78 22.78 -5.98
C GLN A 342 -19.89 22.10 -7.36
N ARG A 343 -20.15 20.79 -7.36
CA ARG A 343 -20.28 19.98 -8.58
C ARG A 343 -21.67 19.34 -8.63
N GLU A 344 -22.30 19.44 -9.79
CA GLU A 344 -23.54 18.73 -10.07
C GLU A 344 -23.21 17.40 -10.75
N VAL A 345 -23.78 16.33 -10.24
CA VAL A 345 -23.61 14.97 -10.78
C VAL A 345 -24.95 14.48 -11.34
N LYS A 346 -24.97 14.21 -12.64
CA LYS A 346 -26.14 13.62 -13.30
C LYS A 346 -26.15 12.10 -13.05
N LEU A 347 -26.99 11.66 -12.15
CA LEU A 347 -27.15 10.24 -11.84
C LEU A 347 -27.87 9.49 -12.98
N LEU A 348 -27.57 8.19 -13.10
CA LEU A 348 -28.30 7.27 -13.99
C LEU A 348 -29.76 7.17 -13.51
N LYS A 349 -30.66 6.79 -14.43
CA LYS A 349 -32.09 6.61 -14.10
C LYS A 349 -32.23 5.51 -13.04
N GLY A 350 -32.91 5.81 -11.95
CA GLY A 350 -33.14 4.87 -10.85
C GLY A 350 -33.44 5.58 -9.53
N THR A 351 -33.58 4.80 -8.48
CA THR A 351 -33.66 5.30 -7.09
C THR A 351 -32.27 5.24 -6.47
N TRP A 352 -31.85 6.32 -5.85
CA TRP A 352 -30.52 6.47 -5.27
C TRP A 352 -30.62 6.81 -3.78
N GLU A 353 -29.72 6.24 -3.01
CA GLU A 353 -29.52 6.49 -1.59
C GLU A 353 -28.10 7.03 -1.36
N VAL A 354 -27.98 8.04 -0.51
CA VAL A 354 -26.65 8.58 -0.11
C VAL A 354 -26.13 7.70 1.02
N LEU A 355 -24.94 7.13 0.85
CA LEU A 355 -24.31 6.20 1.80
C LEU A 355 -23.18 6.86 2.60
N ALA A 356 -22.51 7.87 2.05
CA ALA A 356 -21.41 8.60 2.68
C ALA A 356 -21.32 10.03 2.14
#